data_80b3b5d76f08863e7df1647984388bb8
#
_entry.id   80b3b5d76f08863e7df1647984388bb8
#
_cell.length_a   1.000
_cell.length_b   1.000
_cell.length_c   1.000
_cell.angle_alpha   90.00
_cell.angle_beta   90.00
_cell.angle_gamma   90.00
#
_symmetry.space_group_name_H-M   'P 1'
#
loop_
_entity.id
_entity.type
_entity.pdbx_description
1 polymer ?
#
loop_
_entity_poly.entity_id
_entity_poly.type
_entity_poly.pdbx_seq_one_letter_code
_entity_poly.pdbx_strand_id
1 'polypeptide(L)'
;MSDYTCFDVSTDAGVATVTLCRPDELNTMIPSFWKELPALAHDLDTSGEVRVVVLASTGRHFSAGMDLSVFGAGTGRRGAEVGRVRANLRAGVLHLQGTFSVLEKARIPVLAAIQGGCVGGAVDMVTACDMRYATEDAFFC
;
A
#
# COMPACT_ATOMS: atom_id res chain seq x y z
N MET A 1 -0.21 -2.79 20.11
CA MET A 1 -0.04 -2.09 18.84
C MET A 1 1.03 -2.86 18.08
N SER A 2 0.74 -3.31 16.88
CA SER A 2 1.75 -3.94 16.03
C SER A 2 2.68 -2.83 15.55
N ASP A 3 3.99 -2.97 15.79
CA ASP A 3 4.98 -2.02 15.28
C ASP A 3 5.15 -2.26 13.77
N TYR A 4 4.49 -1.44 12.96
CA TYR A 4 4.66 -1.45 11.50
C TYR A 4 5.92 -0.69 11.11
N THR A 5 6.59 -1.13 10.06
CA THR A 5 7.77 -0.46 9.49
C THR A 5 7.40 0.68 8.54
N CYS A 6 6.29 0.48 7.82
CA CYS A 6 5.88 1.37 6.74
C CYS A 6 4.74 2.32 7.13
N PHE A 7 4.08 2.06 8.26
CA PHE A 7 2.87 2.77 8.64
C PHE A 7 2.87 3.19 10.11
N ASP A 8 2.50 4.44 10.35
CA ASP A 8 2.01 4.90 11.66
C ASP A 8 0.50 4.87 11.65
N VAL A 9 -0.10 4.38 12.74
CA VAL A 9 -1.56 4.24 12.87
C VAL A 9 -2.04 4.93 14.13
N SER A 10 -3.01 5.80 13.96
CA SER A 10 -3.72 6.41 15.08
C SER A 10 -5.23 6.29 14.88
N THR A 11 -5.98 6.13 15.96
CA THR A 11 -7.44 6.06 15.92
C THR A 11 -8.03 7.05 16.91
N ASP A 12 -8.92 7.90 16.43
CA ASP A 12 -9.66 8.86 17.24
C ASP A 12 -11.10 8.94 16.75
N ALA A 13 -12.05 8.86 17.67
CA ALA A 13 -13.50 8.96 17.43
C ALA A 13 -14.02 8.09 16.25
N GLY A 14 -13.42 6.92 16.04
CA GLY A 14 -13.78 5.98 14.97
C GLY A 14 -13.14 6.29 13.62
N VAL A 15 -12.24 7.27 13.55
CA VAL A 15 -11.40 7.56 12.37
C VAL A 15 -10.03 6.97 12.61
N ALA A 16 -9.61 6.03 11.76
CA ALA A 16 -8.25 5.52 11.74
C ALA A 16 -7.44 6.29 10.70
N THR A 17 -6.37 6.94 11.13
CA THR A 17 -5.39 7.56 10.23
C THR A 17 -4.21 6.60 10.07
N VAL A 18 -4.00 6.15 8.85
CA VAL A 18 -2.91 5.27 8.44
C VAL A 18 -1.94 6.10 7.62
N THR A 19 -0.77 6.36 8.17
CA THR A 19 0.21 7.28 7.58
C THR A 19 1.45 6.53 7.12
N LEU A 20 1.80 6.64 5.84
CA LEU A 20 3.11 6.19 5.35
C LEU A 20 4.21 7.00 6.05
N CYS A 21 5.13 6.33 6.74
CA CYS A 21 6.04 6.98 7.70
C CYS A 21 7.53 6.90 7.33
N ARG A 22 7.84 6.71 6.03
CA ARG A 22 9.22 6.64 5.52
C ARG A 22 9.54 7.76 4.51
N PRO A 23 9.43 9.05 4.92
CA PRO A 23 9.56 10.19 3.98
C PRO A 23 10.95 10.30 3.36
N ASP A 24 12.01 9.92 4.07
CA ASP A 24 13.40 9.99 3.59
C ASP A 24 13.67 9.02 2.43
N GLU A 25 12.91 7.91 2.37
CA GLU A 25 12.92 6.95 1.28
C GLU A 25 11.72 7.12 0.35
N LEU A 26 11.14 8.32 0.32
CA LEU A 26 9.99 8.68 -0.53
C LEU A 26 8.78 7.74 -0.34
N ASN A 27 8.62 7.17 0.82
CA ASN A 27 7.56 6.21 1.15
C ASN A 27 7.48 5.03 0.16
N THR A 28 8.64 4.55 -0.32
CA THR A 28 8.68 3.40 -1.23
C THR A 28 8.15 2.12 -0.59
N MET A 29 7.50 1.31 -1.41
CA MET A 29 6.86 0.06 -1.02
C MET A 29 7.88 -1.07 -0.97
N ILE A 30 8.57 -1.19 0.18
CA ILE A 30 9.55 -2.25 0.47
C ILE A 30 8.83 -3.59 0.78
N PRO A 31 9.56 -4.72 0.90
CA PRO A 31 8.94 -6.02 1.18
C PRO A 31 8.02 -6.07 2.41
N SER A 32 8.30 -5.27 3.44
CA SER A 32 7.43 -5.15 4.63
C SER A 32 6.06 -4.58 4.27
N PHE A 33 6.00 -3.56 3.43
CA PHE A 33 4.76 -2.92 3.00
C PHE A 33 3.72 -3.92 2.48
N TRP A 34 4.16 -4.88 1.65
CA TRP A 34 3.28 -5.87 1.01
C TRP A 34 2.67 -6.89 1.98
N LYS A 35 3.23 -6.98 3.18
CA LYS A 35 2.70 -7.80 4.28
C LYS A 35 1.87 -6.97 5.24
N GLU A 36 2.36 -5.77 5.54
CA GLU A 36 1.77 -4.89 6.56
C GLU A 36 0.42 -4.33 6.11
N LEU A 37 0.29 -3.85 4.86
CA LEU A 37 -0.95 -3.24 4.39
C LEU A 37 -2.16 -4.18 4.45
N PRO A 38 -2.10 -5.45 3.98
CA PRO A 38 -3.22 -6.37 4.11
C PRO A 38 -3.58 -6.71 5.55
N ALA A 39 -2.59 -6.90 6.42
CA ALA A 39 -2.81 -7.19 7.83
C ALA A 39 -3.47 -6.01 8.53
N LEU A 40 -2.94 -4.81 8.34
CA LEU A 40 -3.48 -3.58 8.88
C LEU A 40 -4.92 -3.31 8.42
N ALA A 41 -5.19 -3.44 7.12
CA ALA A 41 -6.53 -3.26 6.56
C ALA A 41 -7.53 -4.26 7.18
N HIS A 42 -7.12 -5.52 7.34
CA HIS A 42 -7.93 -6.55 7.99
C HIS A 42 -8.23 -6.21 9.45
N ASP A 43 -7.21 -5.82 10.21
CA ASP A 43 -7.35 -5.49 11.64
C ASP A 43 -8.29 -4.29 11.84
N LEU A 44 -8.15 -3.24 11.04
CA LEU A 44 -9.03 -2.07 11.10
C LEU A 44 -10.47 -2.41 10.70
N ASP A 45 -10.67 -3.18 9.62
CA ASP A 45 -11.99 -3.58 9.13
C ASP A 45 -12.74 -4.48 10.13
N THR A 46 -12.02 -5.27 10.92
CA THR A 46 -12.60 -6.24 11.87
C THR A 46 -12.65 -5.74 13.31
N SER A 47 -12.01 -4.62 13.63
CA SER A 47 -11.92 -4.08 15.00
C SER A 47 -13.27 -3.77 15.65
N GLY A 48 -14.28 -3.41 14.85
CA GLY A 48 -15.58 -2.94 15.33
C GLY A 48 -15.58 -1.50 15.88
N GLU A 49 -14.42 -0.88 16.02
CA GLU A 49 -14.24 0.48 16.56
C GLU A 49 -14.03 1.52 15.46
N VAL A 50 -13.44 1.11 14.33
CA VAL A 50 -13.14 1.99 13.20
C VAL A 50 -14.32 2.05 12.25
N ARG A 51 -14.69 3.26 11.84
CA ARG A 51 -15.80 3.53 10.91
C ARG A 51 -15.32 4.07 9.58
N VAL A 52 -14.10 4.59 9.52
CA VAL A 52 -13.46 5.12 8.30
C VAL A 52 -11.94 5.09 8.46
N VAL A 53 -11.26 4.82 7.36
CA VAL A 53 -9.79 4.90 7.26
C VAL A 53 -9.42 6.10 6.42
N VAL A 54 -8.46 6.89 6.89
CA VAL A 54 -7.77 7.93 6.11
C VAL A 54 -6.35 7.46 5.86
N LEU A 55 -6.04 7.16 4.60
CA LEU A 55 -4.70 6.82 4.15
C LEU A 55 -3.96 8.11 3.78
N ALA A 56 -2.89 8.41 4.49
CA ALA A 56 -2.08 9.61 4.34
C ALA A 56 -0.59 9.27 4.21
N SER A 57 0.26 10.25 4.02
CA SER A 57 1.69 10.05 4.06
C SER A 57 2.43 11.24 4.67
N THR A 58 3.67 10.99 5.11
CA THR A 58 4.61 12.01 5.55
C THR A 58 5.54 12.45 4.41
N GLY A 59 6.13 13.64 4.57
CA GLY A 59 7.10 14.18 3.62
C GLY A 59 6.48 14.91 2.43
N ARG A 60 7.34 15.25 1.47
CA ARG A 60 6.97 16.07 0.30
C ARG A 60 6.06 15.34 -0.69
N HIS A 61 6.26 14.03 -0.85
CA HIS A 61 5.55 13.21 -1.82
C HIS A 61 4.76 12.12 -1.10
N PHE A 62 3.63 11.76 -1.68
CA PHE A 62 2.80 10.70 -1.13
C PHE A 62 3.53 9.35 -1.13
N SER A 63 3.97 8.88 -2.29
CA SER A 63 4.84 7.70 -2.41
C SER A 63 5.43 7.60 -3.81
N ALA A 64 6.69 7.18 -3.90
CA ALA A 64 7.37 6.89 -5.16
C ALA A 64 7.06 5.48 -5.71
N GLY A 65 6.15 4.74 -5.07
CA GLY A 65 5.72 3.43 -5.53
C GLY A 65 6.63 2.28 -5.08
N MET A 66 6.66 1.22 -5.88
CA MET A 66 7.38 -0.01 -5.55
C MET A 66 8.88 0.22 -5.42
N ASP A 67 9.47 -0.27 -4.32
CA ASP A 67 10.92 -0.27 -4.16
C ASP A 67 11.57 -1.24 -5.15
N LEU A 68 12.65 -0.79 -5.78
CA LEU A 68 13.34 -1.58 -6.83
C LEU A 68 13.91 -2.90 -6.29
N SER A 69 14.18 -3.01 -5.00
CA SER A 69 14.64 -4.25 -4.36
C SER A 69 13.62 -5.38 -4.45
N VAL A 70 12.32 -5.06 -4.58
CA VAL A 70 11.25 -6.05 -4.76
C VAL A 70 11.41 -6.82 -6.06
N PHE A 71 11.93 -6.19 -7.12
CA PHE A 71 12.16 -6.83 -8.41
C PHE A 71 13.39 -7.75 -8.44
N GLY A 72 14.38 -7.52 -7.57
CA GLY A 72 15.63 -8.29 -7.52
C GLY A 72 15.51 -9.66 -6.85
N ALA A 73 14.48 -9.89 -6.08
CA ALA A 73 14.37 -11.05 -5.19
C ALA A 73 13.84 -12.34 -5.84
N GLY A 74 13.50 -12.36 -7.14
CA GLY A 74 12.72 -13.47 -7.65
C GLY A 74 12.92 -13.95 -9.08
N THR A 75 13.81 -13.40 -9.87
CA THR A 75 13.95 -13.82 -11.26
C THR A 75 14.98 -14.92 -11.44
N GLY A 76 14.51 -16.16 -11.37
CA GLY A 76 15.18 -17.23 -12.10
C GLY A 76 16.17 -18.05 -11.30
N ARG A 77 15.72 -19.14 -10.70
CA ARG A 77 16.58 -20.32 -10.58
C ARG A 77 17.03 -20.71 -12.01
N ARG A 78 18.32 -20.57 -12.30
CA ARG A 78 18.93 -21.14 -13.51
C ARG A 78 18.54 -22.62 -13.61
N GLY A 79 17.88 -23.02 -14.70
CA GLY A 79 17.45 -24.39 -14.95
C GLY A 79 16.01 -24.74 -14.54
N ALA A 80 15.21 -23.76 -14.10
CA ALA A 80 13.79 -24.00 -13.87
C ALA A 80 13.03 -24.12 -15.20
N GLU A 81 12.04 -25.02 -15.23
CA GLU A 81 11.16 -25.20 -16.39
C GLU A 81 10.32 -23.92 -16.62
N VAL A 82 10.26 -23.48 -17.89
CA VAL A 82 9.71 -22.18 -18.29
C VAL A 82 8.24 -21.98 -17.86
N GLY A 83 7.42 -23.02 -17.97
CA GLY A 83 6.03 -22.98 -17.56
C GLY A 83 5.87 -22.69 -16.07
N ARG A 84 6.72 -23.30 -15.24
CA ARG A 84 6.75 -23.07 -13.80
C ARG A 84 7.20 -21.66 -13.43
N VAL A 85 8.21 -21.13 -14.16
CA VAL A 85 8.67 -19.74 -13.96
C VAL A 85 7.53 -18.76 -14.26
N ARG A 86 6.81 -18.96 -15.37
CA ARG A 86 5.68 -18.10 -15.75
C ARG A 86 4.51 -18.22 -14.78
N ALA A 87 4.20 -19.42 -14.29
CA ALA A 87 3.16 -19.64 -13.29
C ALA A 87 3.49 -18.93 -11.97
N ASN A 88 4.74 -18.99 -11.53
CA ASN A 88 5.19 -18.30 -10.32
C ASN A 88 5.17 -16.78 -10.48
N LEU A 89 5.55 -16.26 -11.64
CA LEU A 89 5.46 -14.83 -11.95
C LEU A 89 3.99 -14.36 -11.87
N ARG A 90 3.08 -15.09 -12.51
CA ARG A 90 1.64 -14.77 -12.46
C ARG A 90 1.12 -14.78 -11.01
N ALA A 91 1.47 -15.80 -10.22
CA ALA A 91 1.09 -15.87 -8.82
C ALA A 91 1.63 -14.68 -8.01
N GLY A 92 2.89 -14.26 -8.27
CA GLY A 92 3.48 -13.08 -7.66
C GLY A 92 2.73 -11.79 -8.01
N VAL A 93 2.37 -11.59 -9.28
CA VAL A 93 1.58 -10.43 -9.73
C VAL A 93 0.22 -10.40 -9.04
N LEU A 94 -0.49 -11.53 -8.99
CA LEU A 94 -1.79 -11.61 -8.31
C LEU A 94 -1.68 -11.33 -6.80
N HIS A 95 -0.58 -11.75 -6.16
CA HIS A 95 -0.32 -11.43 -4.77
C HIS A 95 -0.14 -9.92 -4.55
N LEU A 96 0.67 -9.26 -5.38
CA LEU A 96 0.87 -7.81 -5.30
C LEU A 96 -0.44 -7.04 -5.55
N GLN A 97 -1.22 -7.43 -6.55
CA GLN A 97 -2.54 -6.85 -6.80
C GLN A 97 -3.49 -7.06 -5.63
N GLY A 98 -3.47 -8.26 -5.03
CA GLY A 98 -4.25 -8.59 -3.84
C GLY A 98 -3.97 -7.68 -2.66
N THR A 99 -2.75 -7.17 -2.53
CA THR A 99 -2.35 -6.22 -1.48
C THR A 99 -3.17 -4.92 -1.55
N PHE A 100 -3.47 -4.41 -2.73
CA PHE A 100 -4.31 -3.21 -2.87
C PHE A 100 -5.81 -3.54 -2.85
N SER A 101 -6.19 -4.70 -3.36
CA SER A 101 -7.60 -5.11 -3.38
C SER A 101 -8.22 -5.25 -1.99
N VAL A 102 -7.43 -5.33 -0.92
CA VAL A 102 -7.96 -5.34 0.45
C VAL A 102 -8.63 -4.01 0.81
N LEU A 103 -8.16 -2.90 0.25
CA LEU A 103 -8.74 -1.57 0.47
C LEU A 103 -10.12 -1.48 -0.20
N GLU A 104 -10.24 -1.94 -1.45
CA GLU A 104 -11.51 -1.99 -2.19
C GLU A 104 -12.54 -2.91 -1.53
N LYS A 105 -12.08 -4.00 -0.90
CA LYS A 105 -12.95 -5.00 -0.27
C LYS A 105 -13.29 -4.70 1.20
N ALA A 106 -12.65 -3.69 1.79
CA ALA A 106 -12.95 -3.28 3.16
C ALA A 106 -14.43 -2.89 3.29
N ARG A 107 -15.05 -3.25 4.40
CA ARG A 107 -16.45 -2.91 4.70
C ARG A 107 -16.61 -1.46 5.15
N ILE A 108 -15.52 -0.86 5.60
CA ILE A 108 -15.46 0.55 6.02
C ILE A 108 -14.85 1.41 4.92
N PRO A 109 -15.32 2.66 4.74
CA PRO A 109 -14.75 3.55 3.72
C PRO A 109 -13.25 3.81 3.94
N VAL A 110 -12.51 3.84 2.83
CA VAL A 110 -11.09 4.19 2.81
C VAL A 110 -10.90 5.44 1.95
N LEU A 111 -10.39 6.49 2.56
CA LEU A 111 -10.12 7.77 1.92
C LEU A 111 -8.61 7.96 1.75
N ALA A 112 -8.16 8.43 0.59
CA ALA A 112 -6.77 8.80 0.38
C ALA A 112 -6.59 10.32 0.43
N ALA A 113 -5.63 10.79 1.26
CA ALA A 113 -5.20 12.18 1.36
C ALA A 113 -3.80 12.30 0.72
N ILE A 114 -3.73 12.89 -0.47
CA ILE A 114 -2.57 12.81 -1.36
C ILE A 114 -1.91 14.17 -1.49
N GLN A 115 -0.59 14.26 -1.27
CA GLN A 115 0.21 15.45 -1.54
C GLN A 115 1.39 15.10 -2.45
N GLY A 116 1.81 16.04 -3.29
CA GLY A 116 2.97 15.89 -4.18
C GLY A 116 2.87 14.68 -5.11
N GLY A 117 3.95 13.94 -5.26
CA GLY A 117 4.01 12.81 -6.18
C GLY A 117 3.34 11.54 -5.65
N CYS A 118 2.49 10.94 -6.47
CA CYS A 118 1.88 9.64 -6.29
C CYS A 118 2.23 8.80 -7.52
N VAL A 119 3.19 7.87 -7.41
CA VAL A 119 3.86 7.26 -8.55
C VAL A 119 3.76 5.73 -8.53
N GLY A 120 3.56 5.12 -9.70
CA GLY A 120 3.57 3.67 -9.89
C GLY A 120 2.55 2.95 -9.01
N GLY A 121 2.99 1.99 -8.20
CA GLY A 121 2.13 1.24 -7.27
C GLY A 121 1.36 2.10 -6.26
N ALA A 122 1.80 3.34 -6.01
CA ALA A 122 1.03 4.27 -5.20
C ALA A 122 -0.27 4.71 -5.90
N VAL A 123 -0.26 4.81 -7.23
CA VAL A 123 -1.49 5.08 -8.01
C VAL A 123 -2.45 3.91 -7.90
N ASP A 124 -1.95 2.67 -8.00
CA ASP A 124 -2.78 1.48 -7.82
C ASP A 124 -3.44 1.46 -6.43
N MET A 125 -2.66 1.79 -5.39
CA MET A 125 -3.16 1.84 -4.02
C MET A 125 -4.26 2.87 -3.84
N VAL A 126 -4.06 4.12 -4.29
CA VAL A 126 -5.08 5.17 -4.09
C VAL A 126 -6.30 5.00 -4.99
N THR A 127 -6.17 4.32 -6.13
CA THR A 127 -7.33 3.99 -6.98
C THR A 127 -8.20 2.89 -6.38
N ALA A 128 -7.65 2.06 -5.50
CA ALA A 128 -8.42 1.07 -4.73
C ALA A 128 -9.17 1.67 -3.52
N CYS A 129 -8.92 2.93 -3.17
CA CYS A 129 -9.66 3.65 -2.14
C CYS A 129 -11.02 4.13 -2.67
N ASP A 130 -11.99 4.37 -1.76
CA ASP A 130 -13.32 4.87 -2.11
C ASP A 130 -13.29 6.33 -2.56
N MET A 131 -12.53 7.18 -1.87
CA MET A 131 -12.41 8.61 -2.16
C MET A 131 -10.94 9.05 -2.17
N ARG A 132 -10.65 10.03 -2.99
CA ARG A 132 -9.32 10.63 -3.15
C ARG A 132 -9.42 12.15 -3.04
N TYR A 133 -8.61 12.71 -2.17
CA TYR A 133 -8.41 14.15 -2.00
C TYR A 133 -6.95 14.43 -2.28
N ALA A 134 -6.67 15.42 -3.10
CA ALA A 134 -5.32 15.76 -3.51
C ALA A 134 -5.05 17.24 -3.34
N THR A 135 -3.83 17.60 -2.98
CA THR A 135 -3.36 18.98 -2.99
C THR A 135 -3.23 19.49 -4.43
N GLU A 136 -3.23 20.81 -4.62
CA GLU A 136 -3.12 21.41 -5.97
C GLU A 136 -1.81 21.04 -6.69
N ASP A 137 -0.75 20.80 -5.93
CA ASP A 137 0.57 20.41 -6.44
C ASP A 137 0.73 18.90 -6.64
N ALA A 138 -0.30 18.11 -6.34
CA ALA A 138 -0.23 16.67 -6.51
C ALA A 138 -0.15 16.28 -7.99
N PHE A 139 0.68 15.29 -8.28
CA PHE A 139 0.79 14.71 -9.60
C PHE A 139 0.80 13.18 -9.53
N PHE A 140 0.31 12.55 -10.59
CA PHE A 140 0.18 11.10 -10.71
C PHE A 140 0.98 10.62 -11.93
N CYS A 141 1.74 9.54 -11.74
CA CYS A 141 2.57 9.00 -12.81
C CYS A 141 2.62 7.46 -12.75
#